data_b1e3efd5fd7a082622a410fcba0cb257
#
_entry.id   b1e3efd5fd7a082622a410fcba0cb257
#
_cell.length_a   1.000
_cell.length_b   1.000
_cell.length_c   1.000
_cell.angle_alpha   90.00
_cell.angle_beta   90.00
_cell.angle_gamma   90.00
#
_symmetry.space_group_name_H-M   'P 1'
#
loop_
_entity.id
_entity.type
_entity.pdbx_description
1 polymer ?
#
loop_
_entity_poly.entity_id
_entity_poly.type
_entity_poly.pdbx_seq_one_letter_code
_entity_poly.pdbx_strand_id
1 'polypeptide(L)'
;MPRRIAISVLVVLMAVALVVGCSKINKENYDKIQMGMTYDEVEALLGTPDEAKDVMGTKSCVWGKAPATISIKFVGDKVVFHSAEGLK
;
A
#
# COMPACT_ATOMS: atom_id res chain seq x y z
N MET A 1 32.93 -11.11 -11.12
CA MET A 1 31.81 -11.90 -11.64
C MET A 1 30.70 -10.96 -12.10
N PRO A 2 30.44 -10.87 -13.38
CA PRO A 2 29.47 -9.93 -13.90
C PRO A 2 28.06 -10.12 -13.32
N ARG A 3 27.68 -11.37 -13.06
CA ARG A 3 26.34 -11.65 -12.53
C ARG A 3 26.09 -11.03 -11.16
N ARG A 4 27.10 -11.04 -10.30
CA ARG A 4 26.96 -10.48 -8.96
C ARG A 4 26.80 -8.97 -9.02
N ILE A 5 27.54 -8.35 -9.92
CA ILE A 5 27.47 -6.90 -10.11
C ILE A 5 26.09 -6.52 -10.61
N ALA A 6 25.54 -7.28 -11.55
CA ALA A 6 24.22 -7.01 -12.10
C ALA A 6 23.12 -7.11 -11.01
N ILE A 7 23.22 -8.13 -10.16
CA ILE A 7 22.24 -8.28 -9.08
C ILE A 7 22.34 -7.14 -8.09
N SER A 8 23.56 -6.72 -7.75
CA SER A 8 23.75 -5.61 -6.83
C SER A 8 23.18 -4.31 -7.39
N VAL A 9 23.39 -4.05 -8.65
CA VAL A 9 22.85 -2.87 -9.32
C VAL A 9 21.33 -2.90 -9.29
N LEU A 10 20.74 -4.05 -9.56
CA LEU A 10 19.30 -4.19 -9.54
C LEU A 10 18.72 -3.87 -8.15
N VAL A 11 19.33 -4.38 -7.12
CA VAL A 11 18.88 -4.12 -5.74
C VAL A 11 18.99 -2.63 -5.41
N VAL A 12 20.07 -2.00 -5.81
CA VAL A 12 20.27 -0.57 -5.58
C VAL A 12 19.20 0.25 -6.30
N LEU A 13 18.89 -0.12 -7.53
CA LEU A 13 17.86 0.57 -8.31
C LEU A 13 16.49 0.46 -7.63
N MET A 14 16.16 -0.69 -7.10
CA MET A 14 14.90 -0.87 -6.38
C MET A 14 14.87 -0.02 -5.12
N ALA A 15 15.96 0.04 -4.39
CA ALA A 15 16.03 0.86 -3.19
C ALA A 15 15.88 2.34 -3.51
N VAL A 16 16.52 2.79 -4.58
CA VAL A 16 16.41 4.18 -5.03
C VAL A 16 14.98 4.50 -5.43
N ALA A 17 14.32 3.59 -6.13
CA ALA A 17 12.93 3.79 -6.53
C ALA A 17 12.03 3.95 -5.30
N LEU A 18 12.28 3.19 -4.25
CA LEU A 18 11.51 3.30 -3.01
C LEU A 18 11.74 4.64 -2.31
N VAL A 19 12.97 5.13 -2.34
CA VAL A 19 13.31 6.41 -1.72
C VAL A 19 12.75 7.58 -2.51
N VAL A 20 12.91 7.54 -3.83
CA VAL A 20 12.43 8.60 -4.72
C VAL A 20 10.93 8.51 -4.90
N GLY A 21 10.40 7.31 -4.80
CA GLY A 21 8.98 7.09 -4.95
C GLY A 21 8.23 7.94 -3.96
N CYS A 22 7.56 8.93 -4.43
CA CYS A 22 6.73 9.80 -3.63
C CYS A 22 5.75 9.00 -2.81
N SER A 23 4.78 9.64 -2.24
CA SER A 23 3.75 8.98 -1.47
C SER A 23 3.18 7.78 -2.21
N LYS A 24 3.06 6.66 -1.52
CA LYS A 24 2.36 5.49 -2.05
C LYS A 24 0.85 5.71 -2.06
N ILE A 25 0.39 6.77 -1.43
CA ILE A 25 -1.01 7.11 -1.33
C ILE A 25 -1.36 7.97 -2.55
N ASN A 26 -1.68 7.30 -3.64
CA ASN A 26 -2.00 7.96 -4.89
C ASN A 26 -3.06 7.15 -5.64
N LYS A 27 -3.63 7.76 -6.66
CA LYS A 27 -4.70 7.13 -7.41
C LYS A 27 -4.22 5.87 -8.13
N GLU A 28 -3.01 5.88 -8.65
CA GLU A 28 -2.46 4.72 -9.35
C GLU A 28 -2.43 3.49 -8.45
N ASN A 29 -1.94 3.64 -7.23
CA ASN A 29 -1.91 2.53 -6.28
C ASN A 29 -3.31 2.17 -5.80
N TYR A 30 -4.15 3.15 -5.58
CA TYR A 30 -5.52 2.90 -5.16
C TYR A 30 -6.27 2.07 -6.22
N ASP A 31 -6.06 2.40 -7.50
CA ASP A 31 -6.73 1.69 -8.58
C ASP A 31 -6.33 0.20 -8.67
N LYS A 32 -5.23 -0.16 -8.04
CA LYS A 32 -4.79 -1.56 -7.97
C LYS A 32 -5.48 -2.35 -6.86
N ILE A 33 -6.17 -1.67 -5.96
CA ILE A 33 -6.87 -2.33 -4.85
C ILE A 33 -8.10 -3.04 -5.40
N GLN A 34 -8.23 -4.31 -5.05
CA GLN A 34 -9.35 -5.13 -5.48
C GLN A 34 -10.00 -5.81 -4.30
N MET A 35 -11.30 -6.03 -4.42
CA MET A 35 -12.02 -6.79 -3.41
C MET A 35 -11.41 -8.18 -3.27
N GLY A 36 -11.24 -8.63 -2.04
CA GLY A 36 -10.65 -9.93 -1.78
C GLY A 36 -9.13 -9.95 -1.66
N MET A 37 -8.46 -8.82 -1.91
CA MET A 37 -7.03 -8.74 -1.67
C MET A 37 -6.73 -8.93 -0.19
N THR A 38 -5.60 -9.55 0.12
CA THR A 38 -5.19 -9.71 1.51
C THR A 38 -4.61 -8.42 2.05
N TYR A 39 -4.61 -8.30 3.37
CA TYR A 39 -3.98 -7.15 4.03
C TYR A 39 -2.51 -7.00 3.61
N ASP A 40 -1.78 -8.11 3.52
CA ASP A 40 -0.37 -8.06 3.13
C ASP A 40 -0.19 -7.50 1.72
N GLU A 41 -1.08 -7.86 0.81
CA GLU A 41 -1.02 -7.35 -0.55
C GLU A 41 -1.29 -5.84 -0.59
N VAL A 42 -2.26 -5.39 0.18
CA VAL A 42 -2.57 -3.96 0.27
C VAL A 42 -1.42 -3.20 0.91
N GLU A 43 -0.84 -3.75 1.96
CA GLU A 43 0.30 -3.12 2.63
C GLU A 43 1.51 -3.02 1.70
N ALA A 44 1.68 -4.00 0.82
CA ALA A 44 2.75 -3.96 -0.17
C ALA A 44 2.57 -2.79 -1.15
N LEU A 45 1.31 -2.44 -1.44
CA LEU A 45 1.01 -1.32 -2.34
C LEU A 45 1.06 0.03 -1.62
N LEU A 46 0.48 0.11 -0.44
CA LEU A 46 0.23 1.38 0.25
C LEU A 46 1.17 1.65 1.41
N GLY A 47 1.90 0.65 1.85
CA GLY A 47 2.75 0.78 3.03
C GLY A 47 1.97 0.54 4.31
N THR A 48 2.57 0.92 5.43
CA THR A 48 1.93 0.77 6.73
C THR A 48 0.81 1.81 6.88
N PRO A 49 -0.37 1.41 7.32
CA PRO A 49 -1.46 2.37 7.49
C PRO A 49 -1.15 3.38 8.60
N ASP A 50 -1.67 4.58 8.43
CA ASP A 50 -1.54 5.63 9.45
C ASP A 50 -2.46 5.37 10.63
N GLU A 51 -3.60 4.74 10.38
CA GLU A 51 -4.52 4.32 11.43
C GLU A 51 -5.03 2.93 11.14
N ALA A 52 -5.17 2.14 12.18
CA ALA A 52 -5.72 0.80 12.07
C ALA A 52 -6.54 0.50 13.31
N LYS A 53 -7.77 0.05 13.10
CA LYS A 53 -8.67 -0.36 14.19
C LYS A 53 -9.23 -1.73 13.88
N ASP A 54 -9.21 -2.60 14.87
CA ASP A 54 -9.77 -3.94 14.74
C ASP A 54 -10.96 -4.05 15.69
N VAL A 55 -12.14 -4.19 15.11
CA VAL A 55 -13.38 -4.27 15.89
C VAL A 55 -14.17 -5.48 15.44
N MET A 56 -14.32 -6.46 16.32
CA MET A 56 -15.13 -7.65 16.08
C MET A 56 -14.80 -8.36 14.77
N GLY A 57 -13.50 -8.51 14.49
CA GLY A 57 -13.05 -9.20 13.28
C GLY A 57 -12.99 -8.34 12.04
N THR A 58 -13.43 -7.11 12.11
CA THR A 58 -13.33 -6.16 11.02
C THR A 58 -12.16 -5.21 11.31
N LYS A 59 -11.19 -5.19 10.40
CA LYS A 59 -10.06 -4.26 10.53
C LYS A 59 -10.32 -3.08 9.61
N SER A 60 -10.36 -1.88 10.19
CA SER A 60 -10.50 -0.63 9.44
C SER A 60 -9.16 0.08 9.44
N CYS A 61 -8.64 0.35 8.26
CA CYS A 61 -7.35 1.00 8.11
C CYS A 61 -7.47 2.25 7.27
N VAL A 62 -6.68 3.26 7.61
CA VAL A 62 -6.62 4.51 6.87
C VAL A 62 -5.16 4.78 6.52
N TRP A 63 -4.90 5.04 5.26
CA TRP A 63 -3.60 5.43 4.76
C TRP A 63 -3.64 6.89 4.34
N GLY A 64 -2.57 7.60 4.64
CA GLY A 64 -2.47 9.01 4.28
C GLY A 64 -3.15 9.91 5.31
N LYS A 65 -3.13 11.18 5.01
CA LYS A 65 -3.72 12.22 5.86
C LYS A 65 -4.48 13.19 4.97
N ALA A 66 -5.55 13.76 5.51
CA ALA A 66 -6.32 14.73 4.75
C ALA A 66 -5.39 15.77 4.13
N PRO A 67 -5.64 16.19 2.90
CA PRO A 67 -6.84 15.88 2.09
C PRO A 67 -6.78 14.55 1.30
N ALA A 68 -5.66 13.84 1.32
CA ALA A 68 -5.48 12.63 0.51
C ALA A 68 -5.45 11.39 1.39
N THR A 69 -6.55 10.63 1.41
CA THR A 69 -6.66 9.43 2.25
C THR A 69 -7.25 8.26 1.47
N ILE A 70 -6.85 7.06 1.90
CA ILE A 70 -7.45 5.81 1.44
C ILE A 70 -7.95 5.08 2.68
N SER A 71 -9.20 4.65 2.65
CA SER A 71 -9.81 3.89 3.74
C SER A 71 -10.18 2.51 3.23
N ILE A 72 -9.77 1.49 3.95
CA ILE A 72 -10.04 0.10 3.54
C ILE A 72 -10.50 -0.69 4.76
N LYS A 73 -11.52 -1.50 4.57
CA LYS A 73 -12.01 -2.42 5.60
C LYS A 73 -11.72 -3.86 5.18
N PHE A 74 -11.21 -4.62 6.12
CA PHE A 74 -10.85 -6.02 5.92
C PHE A 74 -11.68 -6.89 6.85
N VAL A 75 -12.19 -7.99 6.31
CA VAL A 75 -12.83 -9.03 7.11
C VAL A 75 -12.14 -10.34 6.75
N GLY A 76 -11.70 -11.08 7.76
CA GLY A 76 -10.93 -12.30 7.50
C GLY A 76 -9.67 -12.02 6.69
N ASP A 77 -9.04 -10.87 6.95
CA ASP A 77 -7.80 -10.45 6.30
C ASP A 77 -7.95 -10.12 4.81
N LYS A 78 -9.19 -9.92 4.35
CA LYS A 78 -9.45 -9.62 2.93
C LYS A 78 -10.27 -8.35 2.79
N VAL A 79 -9.97 -7.59 1.73
CA VAL A 79 -10.68 -6.35 1.45
C VAL A 79 -12.15 -6.62 1.17
N VAL A 80 -13.01 -5.96 1.93
CA VAL A 80 -14.46 -6.01 1.69
C VAL A 80 -15.03 -4.64 1.37
N PHE A 81 -14.25 -3.58 1.58
CA PHE A 81 -14.67 -2.22 1.27
C PHE A 81 -13.43 -1.35 1.11
N HIS A 82 -13.46 -0.46 0.14
CA HIS A 82 -12.40 0.54 -0.01
C HIS A 82 -12.96 1.84 -0.56
N SER A 83 -12.38 2.93 -0.12
CA SER A 83 -12.74 4.26 -0.60
C SER A 83 -11.51 5.16 -0.53
N ALA A 84 -11.56 6.27 -1.23
CA ALA A 84 -10.46 7.22 -1.24
C ALA A 84 -10.98 8.63 -1.44
N GLU A 85 -10.21 9.59 -0.94
CA GLU A 85 -10.52 11.00 -1.10
C GLU A 85 -9.24 11.75 -1.44
N GLY A 86 -9.35 12.76 -2.30
CA GLY A 86 -8.27 13.69 -2.59
C GLY A 86 -7.05 13.10 -3.27
N LEU A 87 -7.15 11.93 -3.86
CA LEU A 87 -6.01 11.31 -4.54
C LEU A 87 -5.73 11.99 -5.88
N LYS A 88 -4.45 12.00 -6.21
CA LYS A 88 -3.99 12.53 -7.50
C LYS A 88 -3.26 11.50 -8.31
#